data_3fc4d0117898e246c9e9a3c41d397d1f
#
_entry.id   3fc4d0117898e246c9e9a3c41d397d1f
#
_cell.length_a   1.000
_cell.length_b   1.000
_cell.length_c   1.000
_cell.angle_alpha   90.00
_cell.angle_beta   90.00
_cell.angle_gamma   90.00
#
_symmetry.space_group_name_H-M   'P 1'
#
loop_
_entity.id
_entity.type
_entity.pdbx_description
1 polymer ?
#
loop_
_entity_poly.entity_id
_entity_poly.type
_entity_poly.pdbx_seq_one_letter_code
_entity_poly.pdbx_strand_id
1 'polypeptide(L)'
;GFLKDAFQREGMRGSSARLMRGEITFSQWVPLMEEDCRKCSEASGTRLPESFSVHQIFDKAISMRSINRPMLQAALTLRKKGFKTCILTNNWLDDRAKRSDVAQMMCELSPHFDLVVESCQVGMIKPEPEIYKLVLDTLKASPSEVVFLDDLGSNLKPARDLGMVTILARDTSTALKELEKVTKTQLPQTPAPLPVPCSPSDVSHGYVTVKPGVRLHFVELGSGPVVCLCHGFPESWFSWRYQIPALAQAGYRVLAMDMKGYGDSSSPPELLCKEMVTFLDKLGIPQAVFIGHDWAGVLVWSMALFFPERVRAVASLNTPFIPANPKVHPMESIKANPAFNYQLYFQEPGVAEAELERNLNRTFKTFFRASDEVRAAGFVSTHKVTEMGGLLVRTPEDPTLSKMVTEEEIQFYVQQFQKSGFRGPLNWYRNVERNWKWGLRGTERKILIPALMVTAEKDSVLVPEMTKHMEDWIPHLKRGHIRNCGHWTQMEKPAEVNQILIDWLEAEVKNSTPLSKI
;
A
#
# COMPACT_ATOMS: atom_id res chain seq x y z
N GLY A 1 30.22 18.38 -1.04
CA GLY A 1 31.04 18.84 0.07
C GLY A 1 32.39 18.16 0.15
N PHE A 2 33.16 18.48 1.15
CA PHE A 2 34.59 18.09 1.34
C PHE A 2 34.92 16.62 1.06
N LEU A 3 34.10 15.68 1.51
CA LEU A 3 34.32 14.25 1.22
C LEU A 3 34.30 13.97 -0.28
N LYS A 4 33.31 14.50 -1.00
CA LYS A 4 33.21 14.32 -2.46
C LYS A 4 34.40 14.94 -3.18
N ASP A 5 34.81 16.12 -2.74
CA ASP A 5 35.94 16.84 -3.34
C ASP A 5 37.29 16.13 -3.08
N ALA A 6 37.45 15.57 -1.85
CA ALA A 6 38.58 14.75 -1.50
C ALA A 6 38.64 13.48 -2.37
N PHE A 7 37.55 12.74 -2.48
CA PHE A 7 37.44 11.57 -3.37
C PHE A 7 37.79 11.88 -4.83
N GLN A 8 37.34 13.03 -5.35
CA GLN A 8 37.60 13.42 -6.72
C GLN A 8 39.06 13.81 -6.96
N ARG A 9 39.70 14.42 -5.98
CA ARG A 9 41.12 14.82 -6.08
C ARG A 9 42.11 13.65 -6.05
N GLU A 10 41.82 12.65 -5.22
CA GLU A 10 42.68 11.49 -5.05
C GLU A 10 42.77 10.61 -6.31
N GLY A 11 41.69 10.52 -7.09
CA GLY A 11 41.64 9.67 -8.28
C GLY A 11 41.86 8.18 -7.97
N MET A 12 42.26 7.43 -9.01
CA MET A 12 42.39 5.96 -8.94
C MET A 12 43.61 5.45 -8.14
N ARG A 13 44.47 6.33 -7.67
CA ARG A 13 45.68 6.00 -6.87
C ARG A 13 45.60 6.51 -5.43
N GLY A 14 44.51 7.17 -5.07
CA GLY A 14 44.30 7.75 -3.75
C GLY A 14 44.01 6.73 -2.66
N SER A 15 43.89 7.21 -1.43
CA SER A 15 43.65 6.38 -0.23
C SER A 15 42.33 5.63 -0.33
N SER A 16 41.32 6.24 -0.93
CA SER A 16 39.99 5.63 -1.14
C SER A 16 40.04 4.46 -2.14
N ALA A 17 40.80 4.56 -3.20
CA ALA A 17 40.99 3.46 -4.15
C ALA A 17 41.76 2.29 -3.51
N ARG A 18 42.76 2.59 -2.69
CA ARG A 18 43.48 1.59 -1.89
C ARG A 18 42.59 0.86 -0.90
N LEU A 19 41.68 1.59 -0.22
CA LEU A 19 40.68 1.02 0.66
C LEU A 19 39.79 0.04 -0.12
N MET A 20 39.24 0.48 -1.25
CA MET A 20 38.33 -0.35 -2.07
C MET A 20 39.04 -1.54 -2.74
N ARG A 21 40.36 -1.51 -2.94
CA ARG A 21 41.15 -2.68 -3.37
C ARG A 21 41.54 -3.61 -2.21
N GLY A 22 41.20 -3.25 -0.97
CA GLY A 22 41.59 -4.02 0.21
C GLY A 22 43.09 -3.91 0.58
N GLU A 23 43.80 -2.94 0.05
CA GLU A 23 45.21 -2.67 0.37
C GLU A 23 45.38 -2.08 1.78
N ILE A 24 44.36 -1.38 2.26
CA ILE A 24 44.26 -0.81 3.61
C ILE A 24 42.87 -1.08 4.18
N THR A 25 42.76 -1.14 5.52
CA THR A 25 41.50 -1.31 6.21
C THR A 25 40.78 0.03 6.40
N PHE A 26 39.52 -0.03 6.81
CA PHE A 26 38.73 1.17 7.09
C PHE A 26 39.36 2.04 8.19
N SER A 27 39.84 1.44 9.26
CA SER A 27 40.50 2.18 10.36
C SER A 27 41.83 2.86 9.92
N GLN A 28 42.54 2.26 8.97
CA GLN A 28 43.74 2.87 8.37
C GLN A 28 43.43 4.00 7.38
N TRP A 29 42.25 3.90 6.72
CA TRP A 29 41.83 4.89 5.74
C TRP A 29 41.26 6.17 6.36
N VAL A 30 40.51 6.09 7.47
CA VAL A 30 39.84 7.24 8.10
C VAL A 30 40.82 8.43 8.33
N PRO A 31 41.99 8.28 8.97
CA PRO A 31 42.88 9.41 9.20
C PRO A 31 43.43 10.00 7.91
N LEU A 32 43.66 9.20 6.84
CA LEU A 32 44.10 9.68 5.54
C LEU A 32 43.04 10.56 4.89
N MET A 33 41.77 10.10 4.91
CA MET A 33 40.67 10.86 4.34
C MET A 33 40.37 12.14 5.13
N GLU A 34 40.49 12.12 6.47
CA GLU A 34 40.37 13.33 7.28
C GLU A 34 41.42 14.37 6.96
N GLU A 35 42.67 13.94 6.69
CA GLU A 35 43.75 14.82 6.23
C GLU A 35 43.45 15.41 4.86
N ASP A 36 42.97 14.61 3.91
CA ASP A 36 42.61 15.08 2.58
C ASP A 36 41.41 16.05 2.60
N CYS A 37 40.44 15.82 3.47
CA CYS A 37 39.36 16.78 3.74
C CYS A 37 39.88 18.11 4.30
N ARG A 38 40.89 18.08 5.19
CA ARG A 38 41.54 19.30 5.73
C ARG A 38 42.24 20.08 4.61
N LYS A 39 43.02 19.42 3.75
CA LYS A 39 43.66 20.05 2.58
C LYS A 39 42.64 20.68 1.63
N CYS A 40 41.48 20.02 1.41
CA CYS A 40 40.39 20.58 0.61
C CYS A 40 39.75 21.80 1.26
N SER A 41 39.59 21.79 2.58
CA SER A 41 39.10 22.91 3.40
C SER A 41 40.02 24.14 3.27
N GLU A 42 41.33 23.94 3.44
CA GLU A 42 42.33 24.99 3.31
C GLU A 42 42.36 25.58 1.90
N ALA A 43 42.30 24.72 0.87
CA ALA A 43 42.34 25.15 -0.52
C ALA A 43 41.05 25.91 -0.95
N SER A 44 39.89 25.62 -0.31
CA SER A 44 38.61 26.29 -0.60
C SER A 44 38.35 27.54 0.27
N GLY A 45 39.16 27.77 1.30
CA GLY A 45 38.95 28.83 2.27
C GLY A 45 37.71 28.63 3.18
N THR A 46 37.13 27.44 3.15
CA THR A 46 35.90 27.09 3.93
C THR A 46 36.31 26.19 5.09
N ARG A 47 36.07 26.58 6.33
CA ARG A 47 36.43 25.78 7.52
C ARG A 47 35.60 24.53 7.68
N LEU A 48 36.25 23.40 8.03
CA LEU A 48 35.59 22.21 8.51
C LEU A 48 34.90 22.47 9.84
N PRO A 49 33.72 21.92 10.11
CA PRO A 49 33.12 21.97 11.44
C PRO A 49 34.03 21.34 12.50
N GLU A 50 34.02 21.88 13.73
CA GLU A 50 34.81 21.31 14.85
C GLU A 50 34.47 19.85 15.14
N SER A 51 33.22 19.45 14.89
CA SER A 51 32.72 18.08 15.05
C SER A 51 32.90 17.19 13.81
N PHE A 52 33.70 17.62 12.82
CA PHE A 52 33.89 16.85 11.60
C PHE A 52 34.62 15.53 11.88
N SER A 53 33.97 14.41 11.55
CA SER A 53 34.54 13.07 11.67
C SER A 53 34.09 12.21 10.50
N VAL A 54 35.04 11.71 9.72
CA VAL A 54 34.80 10.78 8.61
C VAL A 54 34.16 9.49 9.15
N HIS A 55 34.63 9.01 10.31
CA HIS A 55 34.10 7.83 10.96
C HIS A 55 32.58 7.96 11.25
N GLN A 56 32.14 9.06 11.89
CA GLN A 56 30.73 9.29 12.22
C GLN A 56 29.84 9.44 10.97
N ILE A 57 30.35 10.10 9.93
CA ILE A 57 29.62 10.27 8.68
C ILE A 57 29.38 8.91 8.02
N PHE A 58 30.40 8.04 8.00
CA PHE A 58 30.27 6.70 7.44
C PHE A 58 29.37 5.79 8.28
N ASP A 59 29.46 5.84 9.60
CA ASP A 59 28.57 5.09 10.50
C ASP A 59 27.10 5.45 10.24
N LYS A 60 26.82 6.75 10.13
CA LYS A 60 25.47 7.23 9.78
C LYS A 60 25.04 6.78 8.39
N ALA A 61 25.91 6.86 7.40
CA ALA A 61 25.61 6.43 6.04
C ALA A 61 25.36 4.92 5.94
N ILE A 62 26.10 4.11 6.69
CA ILE A 62 25.94 2.65 6.74
C ILE A 62 24.63 2.29 7.45
N SER A 63 24.30 2.90 8.58
CA SER A 63 23.05 2.64 9.32
C SER A 63 21.79 3.00 8.53
N MET A 64 21.89 3.86 7.52
CA MET A 64 20.80 4.23 6.61
C MET A 64 20.69 3.31 5.38
N ARG A 65 21.63 2.38 5.18
CA ARG A 65 21.58 1.45 4.05
C ARG A 65 20.52 0.40 4.26
N SER A 66 19.77 0.11 3.21
CA SER A 66 18.81 -0.97 3.16
C SER A 66 18.88 -1.68 1.83
N ILE A 67 18.54 -2.96 1.83
CA ILE A 67 18.43 -3.73 0.58
C ILE A 67 17.31 -3.16 -0.26
N ASN A 68 17.62 -2.84 -1.52
CA ASN A 68 16.62 -2.47 -2.51
C ASN A 68 15.79 -3.71 -2.88
N ARG A 69 14.70 -3.95 -2.13
CA ARG A 69 13.84 -5.15 -2.28
C ARG A 69 13.28 -5.32 -3.70
N PRO A 70 12.80 -4.26 -4.40
CA PRO A 70 12.38 -4.38 -5.79
C PRO A 70 13.48 -4.87 -6.74
N MET A 71 14.70 -4.34 -6.62
CA MET A 71 15.82 -4.82 -7.43
C MET A 71 16.21 -6.27 -7.12
N LEU A 72 16.18 -6.66 -5.84
CA LEU A 72 16.39 -8.05 -5.44
C LEU A 72 15.32 -8.97 -6.05
N GLN A 73 14.04 -8.59 -5.99
CA GLN A 73 12.95 -9.36 -6.58
C GLN A 73 13.07 -9.48 -8.10
N ALA A 74 13.53 -8.43 -8.76
CA ALA A 74 13.83 -8.45 -10.20
C ALA A 74 14.95 -9.46 -10.52
N ALA A 75 16.05 -9.43 -9.77
CA ALA A 75 17.15 -10.39 -9.92
C ALA A 75 16.69 -11.84 -9.70
N LEU A 76 15.89 -12.10 -8.66
CA LEU A 76 15.30 -13.41 -8.38
C LEU A 76 14.35 -13.89 -9.49
N THR A 77 13.59 -12.96 -10.08
CA THR A 77 12.68 -13.27 -11.20
C THR A 77 13.48 -13.64 -12.45
N LEU A 78 14.51 -12.89 -12.76
CA LEU A 78 15.42 -13.16 -13.89
C LEU A 78 16.13 -14.52 -13.70
N ARG A 79 16.63 -14.79 -12.50
CA ARG A 79 17.26 -16.06 -12.17
C ARG A 79 16.32 -17.26 -12.39
N LYS A 80 15.04 -17.14 -11.97
CA LYS A 80 14.00 -18.16 -12.25
C LYS A 80 13.73 -18.35 -13.75
N LYS A 81 14.02 -17.33 -14.58
CA LYS A 81 13.90 -17.38 -16.04
C LYS A 81 15.18 -17.87 -16.73
N GLY A 82 16.18 -18.31 -15.96
CA GLY A 82 17.42 -18.87 -16.48
C GLY A 82 18.56 -17.87 -16.72
N PHE A 83 18.38 -16.61 -16.33
CA PHE A 83 19.49 -15.65 -16.35
C PHE A 83 20.47 -15.91 -15.20
N LYS A 84 21.76 -15.77 -15.46
CA LYS A 84 22.76 -15.67 -14.39
C LYS A 84 22.74 -14.27 -13.78
N THR A 85 22.85 -14.20 -12.47
CA THR A 85 22.80 -12.95 -11.72
C THR A 85 24.09 -12.73 -10.94
N CYS A 86 24.62 -11.49 -10.97
CA CYS A 86 25.87 -11.15 -10.33
C CYS A 86 25.77 -9.83 -9.56
N ILE A 87 26.38 -9.76 -8.38
CA ILE A 87 26.68 -8.52 -7.69
C ILE A 87 28.14 -8.16 -7.96
N LEU A 88 28.38 -6.96 -8.48
CA LEU A 88 29.71 -6.36 -8.62
C LEU A 88 29.76 -5.04 -7.84
N THR A 89 30.43 -5.05 -6.69
CA THR A 89 30.44 -3.92 -5.77
C THR A 89 31.85 -3.45 -5.42
N ASN A 90 32.03 -2.11 -5.40
CA ASN A 90 33.20 -1.50 -4.74
C ASN A 90 32.90 -1.50 -3.23
N ASN A 91 33.61 -2.34 -2.50
CA ASN A 91 33.45 -2.54 -1.07
C ASN A 91 34.82 -2.47 -0.39
N TRP A 92 34.88 -2.52 0.93
CA TRP A 92 36.09 -2.37 1.73
C TRP A 92 36.20 -3.40 2.84
N LEU A 93 37.45 -3.57 3.36
CA LEU A 93 37.68 -4.37 4.56
C LEU A 93 37.35 -3.54 5.81
N ASP A 94 36.26 -3.88 6.47
CA ASP A 94 35.82 -3.23 7.69
C ASP A 94 36.40 -3.96 8.92
N ASP A 95 37.38 -3.35 9.58
CA ASP A 95 38.06 -3.88 10.75
C ASP A 95 37.48 -3.34 12.09
N ARG A 96 36.34 -2.66 12.05
CA ARG A 96 35.68 -2.10 13.23
C ARG A 96 34.87 -3.13 14.01
N ALA A 97 34.59 -2.80 15.29
CA ALA A 97 33.72 -3.64 16.13
C ALA A 97 32.28 -3.77 15.57
N LYS A 98 31.76 -2.75 14.87
CA LYS A 98 30.45 -2.71 14.21
C LYS A 98 30.43 -3.20 12.76
N ARG A 99 31.44 -3.97 12.35
CA ARG A 99 31.55 -4.54 10.98
C ARG A 99 30.35 -5.42 10.56
N SER A 100 29.46 -5.75 11.51
CA SER A 100 28.34 -6.64 11.31
C SER A 100 27.33 -6.16 10.25
N ASP A 101 27.10 -4.84 10.12
CA ASP A 101 25.97 -4.33 9.33
C ASP A 101 26.17 -4.53 7.81
N VAL A 102 27.36 -4.21 7.27
CA VAL A 102 27.66 -4.44 5.85
C VAL A 102 27.85 -5.93 5.57
N ALA A 103 28.52 -6.66 6.46
CA ALA A 103 28.71 -8.10 6.32
C ALA A 103 27.36 -8.85 6.37
N GLN A 104 26.44 -8.44 7.25
CA GLN A 104 25.11 -9.02 7.35
C GLN A 104 24.30 -8.80 6.06
N MET A 105 24.33 -7.59 5.50
CA MET A 105 23.68 -7.29 4.23
C MET A 105 24.22 -8.15 3.09
N MET A 106 25.54 -8.32 3.00
CA MET A 106 26.16 -9.17 1.98
C MET A 106 25.85 -10.64 2.20
N CYS A 107 25.79 -11.12 3.46
CA CYS A 107 25.36 -12.46 3.80
C CYS A 107 23.89 -12.72 3.43
N GLU A 108 23.01 -11.72 3.58
CA GLU A 108 21.61 -11.82 3.15
C GLU A 108 21.47 -11.88 1.63
N LEU A 109 22.26 -11.10 0.89
CA LEU A 109 22.20 -11.01 -0.57
C LEU A 109 22.87 -12.19 -1.28
N SER A 110 24.02 -12.64 -0.79
CA SER A 110 24.89 -13.62 -1.48
C SER A 110 24.18 -14.92 -1.91
N PRO A 111 23.30 -15.54 -1.11
CA PRO A 111 22.58 -16.76 -1.51
C PRO A 111 21.66 -16.59 -2.71
N HIS A 112 21.29 -15.37 -3.03
CA HIS A 112 20.33 -15.03 -4.09
C HIS A 112 20.97 -14.78 -5.45
N PHE A 113 22.32 -14.76 -5.54
CA PHE A 113 23.08 -14.49 -6.76
C PHE A 113 24.00 -15.65 -7.12
N ASP A 114 24.29 -15.80 -8.40
CA ASP A 114 25.19 -16.85 -8.89
C ASP A 114 26.66 -16.48 -8.70
N LEU A 115 26.94 -15.17 -8.60
CA LEU A 115 28.28 -14.63 -8.35
C LEU A 115 28.19 -13.35 -7.52
N VAL A 116 29.10 -13.18 -6.58
CA VAL A 116 29.30 -11.92 -5.84
C VAL A 116 30.79 -11.58 -5.93
N VAL A 117 31.07 -10.38 -6.48
CA VAL A 117 32.44 -9.87 -6.60
C VAL A 117 32.54 -8.58 -5.79
N GLU A 118 33.33 -8.63 -4.73
CA GLU A 118 33.67 -7.49 -3.89
C GLU A 118 35.10 -7.02 -4.25
N SER A 119 35.24 -5.75 -4.60
CA SER A 119 36.51 -5.17 -5.05
C SER A 119 37.67 -5.39 -4.07
N CYS A 120 37.40 -5.26 -2.77
CA CYS A 120 38.41 -5.44 -1.72
C CYS A 120 38.91 -6.89 -1.58
N GLN A 121 38.15 -7.87 -2.10
CA GLN A 121 38.59 -9.27 -2.10
C GLN A 121 39.41 -9.65 -3.33
N VAL A 122 39.12 -8.98 -4.46
CA VAL A 122 39.80 -9.28 -5.74
C VAL A 122 40.93 -8.31 -6.11
N GLY A 123 41.12 -7.25 -5.33
CA GLY A 123 42.17 -6.26 -5.53
C GLY A 123 41.97 -5.35 -6.76
N MET A 124 40.75 -5.32 -7.31
CA MET A 124 40.35 -4.53 -8.49
C MET A 124 39.10 -3.73 -8.19
N ILE A 125 38.93 -2.56 -8.79
CA ILE A 125 37.78 -1.68 -8.54
C ILE A 125 37.11 -1.24 -9.84
N LYS A 126 35.79 -0.95 -9.79
CA LYS A 126 35.14 -0.16 -10.84
C LYS A 126 35.69 1.27 -10.78
N PRO A 127 36.00 1.92 -11.88
CA PRO A 127 35.75 1.57 -13.29
C PRO A 127 36.97 0.92 -14.03
N GLU A 128 37.85 0.20 -13.36
CA GLU A 128 38.95 -0.52 -14.02
C GLU A 128 38.44 -1.63 -14.94
N PRO A 129 38.88 -1.73 -16.21
CA PRO A 129 38.38 -2.76 -17.13
C PRO A 129 38.60 -4.20 -16.67
N GLU A 130 39.59 -4.43 -15.84
CA GLU A 130 40.03 -5.74 -15.35
C GLU A 130 38.93 -6.40 -14.50
N ILE A 131 38.21 -5.64 -13.67
CA ILE A 131 37.16 -6.19 -12.80
C ILE A 131 35.95 -6.68 -13.61
N TYR A 132 35.64 -6.00 -14.73
CA TYR A 132 34.55 -6.44 -15.62
C TYR A 132 34.95 -7.71 -16.39
N LYS A 133 36.19 -7.80 -16.84
CA LYS A 133 36.71 -9.02 -17.48
C LYS A 133 36.69 -10.20 -16.53
N LEU A 134 37.11 -10.01 -15.28
CA LEU A 134 37.02 -11.05 -14.25
C LEU A 134 35.58 -11.60 -14.11
N VAL A 135 34.58 -10.73 -14.10
CA VAL A 135 33.16 -11.15 -14.02
C VAL A 135 32.75 -11.93 -15.26
N LEU A 136 33.10 -11.44 -16.46
CA LEU A 136 32.81 -12.12 -17.73
C LEU A 136 33.42 -13.52 -17.77
N ASP A 137 34.71 -13.64 -17.43
CA ASP A 137 35.43 -14.91 -17.43
C ASP A 137 34.85 -15.90 -16.41
N THR A 138 34.50 -15.40 -15.21
CA THR A 138 33.93 -16.24 -14.16
C THR A 138 32.55 -16.77 -14.54
N LEU A 139 31.70 -15.91 -15.11
CA LEU A 139 30.36 -16.29 -15.57
C LEU A 139 30.36 -17.04 -16.90
N LYS A 140 31.49 -17.07 -17.60
CA LYS A 140 31.64 -17.59 -18.97
C LYS A 140 30.59 -16.96 -19.89
N ALA A 141 30.52 -15.63 -19.88
CA ALA A 141 29.60 -14.84 -20.66
C ALA A 141 30.32 -13.92 -21.62
N SER A 142 29.81 -13.75 -22.83
CA SER A 142 30.31 -12.70 -23.75
C SER A 142 29.75 -11.34 -23.34
N PRO A 143 30.47 -10.23 -23.59
CA PRO A 143 30.00 -8.90 -23.22
C PRO A 143 28.60 -8.57 -23.73
N SER A 144 28.26 -8.98 -24.96
CA SER A 144 26.97 -8.72 -25.59
C SER A 144 25.78 -9.44 -24.93
N GLU A 145 26.05 -10.44 -24.09
CA GLU A 145 25.04 -11.18 -23.32
C GLU A 145 24.79 -10.58 -21.95
N VAL A 146 25.55 -9.53 -21.55
CA VAL A 146 25.49 -8.96 -20.20
C VAL A 146 24.79 -7.62 -20.20
N VAL A 147 23.88 -7.45 -19.24
CA VAL A 147 23.28 -6.16 -18.87
C VAL A 147 23.88 -5.72 -17.56
N PHE A 148 24.57 -4.58 -17.56
CA PHE A 148 25.21 -4.02 -16.37
C PHE A 148 24.47 -2.77 -15.89
N LEU A 149 24.04 -2.80 -14.62
CA LEU A 149 23.34 -1.70 -13.96
C LEU A 149 24.26 -1.08 -12.89
N ASP A 150 24.39 0.25 -12.90
CA ASP A 150 25.13 1.00 -11.88
C ASP A 150 24.56 2.41 -11.76
N ASP A 151 24.65 3.02 -10.58
CA ASP A 151 24.20 4.38 -10.31
C ASP A 151 25.23 5.46 -10.72
N LEU A 152 26.48 5.05 -10.95
CA LEU A 152 27.56 5.92 -11.39
C LEU A 152 27.87 5.74 -12.89
N GLY A 153 27.62 6.78 -13.66
CA GLY A 153 27.90 6.78 -15.10
C GLY A 153 29.36 6.49 -15.44
N SER A 154 30.33 6.84 -14.56
CA SER A 154 31.76 6.49 -14.68
C SER A 154 32.00 4.98 -14.71
N ASN A 155 31.22 4.21 -13.97
CA ASN A 155 31.30 2.75 -13.92
C ASN A 155 30.67 2.10 -15.16
N LEU A 156 29.70 2.76 -15.80
CA LEU A 156 29.03 2.23 -16.99
C LEU A 156 29.87 2.35 -18.25
N LYS A 157 30.76 3.36 -18.32
CA LYS A 157 31.56 3.61 -19.53
C LYS A 157 32.45 2.42 -19.91
N PRO A 158 33.33 1.88 -19.04
CA PRO A 158 34.15 0.72 -19.38
C PRO A 158 33.35 -0.53 -19.73
N ALA A 159 32.22 -0.77 -19.08
CA ALA A 159 31.33 -1.90 -19.40
C ALA A 159 30.76 -1.76 -20.83
N ARG A 160 30.36 -0.55 -21.21
CA ARG A 160 29.88 -0.24 -22.57
C ARG A 160 31.01 -0.38 -23.61
N ASP A 161 32.20 0.09 -23.30
CA ASP A 161 33.38 -0.01 -24.18
C ASP A 161 33.76 -1.48 -24.42
N LEU A 162 33.47 -2.37 -23.47
CA LEU A 162 33.61 -3.82 -23.62
C LEU A 162 32.50 -4.47 -24.45
N GLY A 163 31.38 -3.77 -24.71
CA GLY A 163 30.26 -4.28 -25.48
C GLY A 163 29.08 -4.74 -24.65
N MET A 164 29.02 -4.44 -23.34
CA MET A 164 27.85 -4.73 -22.50
C MET A 164 26.71 -3.75 -22.75
N VAL A 165 25.47 -4.20 -22.57
CA VAL A 165 24.32 -3.29 -22.44
C VAL A 165 24.38 -2.65 -21.05
N THR A 166 24.25 -1.33 -20.98
CA THR A 166 24.38 -0.60 -19.71
C THR A 166 23.12 0.18 -19.38
N ILE A 167 22.70 0.14 -18.11
CA ILE A 167 21.54 0.86 -17.58
C ILE A 167 22.01 1.75 -16.43
N LEU A 168 21.72 3.06 -16.51
CA LEU A 168 22.01 4.01 -15.43
C LEU A 168 20.86 3.97 -14.41
N ALA A 169 21.12 3.38 -13.26
CA ALA A 169 20.13 3.19 -12.18
C ALA A 169 19.97 4.47 -11.32
N ARG A 170 19.42 5.55 -11.91
CA ARG A 170 19.11 6.81 -11.17
C ARG A 170 18.00 6.60 -10.14
N ASP A 171 17.00 5.87 -10.53
CA ASP A 171 15.89 5.41 -9.66
C ASP A 171 15.51 3.98 -10.04
N THR A 172 14.92 3.29 -9.08
CA THR A 172 14.60 1.85 -9.22
C THR A 172 13.52 1.61 -10.28
N SER A 173 12.51 2.45 -10.38
CA SER A 173 11.39 2.25 -11.31
C SER A 173 11.83 2.34 -12.76
N THR A 174 12.60 3.38 -13.10
CA THR A 174 13.15 3.56 -14.45
C THR A 174 14.12 2.45 -14.81
N ALA A 175 15.02 2.08 -13.89
CA ALA A 175 15.99 1.00 -14.13
C ALA A 175 15.30 -0.35 -14.39
N LEU A 176 14.23 -0.67 -13.65
CA LEU A 176 13.45 -1.90 -13.86
C LEU A 176 12.72 -1.90 -15.20
N LYS A 177 12.15 -0.77 -15.63
CA LYS A 177 11.49 -0.65 -16.95
C LYS A 177 12.50 -0.85 -18.10
N GLU A 178 13.69 -0.26 -17.99
CA GLU A 178 14.74 -0.47 -18.98
C GLU A 178 15.21 -1.93 -19.00
N LEU A 179 15.35 -2.54 -17.82
CA LEU A 179 15.75 -3.93 -17.68
C LEU A 179 14.70 -4.89 -18.28
N GLU A 180 13.40 -4.64 -18.06
CA GLU A 180 12.30 -5.38 -18.70
C GLU A 180 12.39 -5.31 -20.24
N LYS A 181 12.63 -4.10 -20.77
CA LYS A 181 12.74 -3.88 -22.21
C LYS A 181 13.90 -4.68 -22.82
N VAL A 182 15.06 -4.68 -22.15
CA VAL A 182 16.26 -5.37 -22.64
C VAL A 182 16.12 -6.90 -22.50
N THR A 183 15.65 -7.37 -21.34
CA THR A 183 15.53 -8.82 -21.05
C THR A 183 14.27 -9.45 -21.62
N LYS A 184 13.32 -8.64 -22.11
CA LYS A 184 11.96 -9.05 -22.54
C LYS A 184 11.25 -9.90 -21.48
N THR A 185 11.55 -9.65 -20.22
CA THR A 185 11.01 -10.37 -19.06
C THR A 185 10.20 -9.41 -18.22
N GLN A 186 8.94 -9.72 -17.97
CA GLN A 186 8.11 -8.94 -17.04
C GLN A 186 8.68 -9.07 -15.62
N LEU A 187 9.11 -7.95 -15.05
CA LEU A 187 9.67 -7.86 -13.70
C LEU A 187 8.61 -7.39 -12.71
N PRO A 188 8.76 -7.71 -11.41
CA PRO A 188 7.92 -7.14 -10.37
C PRO A 188 8.01 -5.61 -10.43
N GLN A 189 6.89 -4.95 -10.62
CA GLN A 189 6.86 -3.49 -10.62
C GLN A 189 7.26 -3.00 -9.22
N THR A 190 8.07 -1.97 -9.16
CA THR A 190 8.24 -1.21 -7.91
C THR A 190 6.86 -0.71 -7.50
N PRO A 191 6.41 -0.91 -6.25
CA PRO A 191 5.23 -0.21 -5.78
C PRO A 191 5.41 1.27 -6.13
N ALA A 192 4.43 1.84 -6.82
CA ALA A 192 4.41 3.29 -7.01
C ALA A 192 4.59 3.95 -5.63
N PRO A 193 5.29 5.09 -5.52
CA PRO A 193 5.34 5.80 -4.25
C PRO A 193 3.92 5.96 -3.74
N LEU A 194 3.72 5.72 -2.43
CA LEU A 194 2.39 5.85 -1.84
C LEU A 194 1.81 7.22 -2.21
N PRO A 195 0.57 7.29 -2.67
CA PRO A 195 -0.11 8.58 -2.87
C PRO A 195 -0.04 9.39 -1.58
N VAL A 196 0.00 10.70 -1.70
CA VAL A 196 -0.01 11.58 -0.53
C VAL A 196 -1.42 11.54 0.08
N PRO A 197 -1.58 11.15 1.35
CA PRO A 197 -2.88 11.16 2.01
C PRO A 197 -3.29 12.60 2.36
N CYS A 198 -4.58 12.88 2.39
CA CYS A 198 -5.07 14.12 3.01
C CYS A 198 -5.15 13.98 4.53
N SER A 199 -4.90 15.08 5.23
CA SER A 199 -5.18 15.23 6.66
C SER A 199 -6.59 15.79 6.88
N PRO A 200 -7.13 15.74 8.11
CA PRO A 200 -8.44 16.35 8.41
C PRO A 200 -8.52 17.85 8.12
N SER A 201 -7.40 18.56 8.13
CA SER A 201 -7.33 19.99 7.82
C SER A 201 -7.31 20.30 6.31
N ASP A 202 -7.06 19.29 5.46
CA ASP A 202 -6.98 19.47 4.01
C ASP A 202 -8.34 19.38 3.30
N VAL A 203 -9.40 19.06 4.04
CA VAL A 203 -10.75 18.83 3.54
C VAL A 203 -11.76 19.72 4.24
N SER A 204 -12.87 20.02 3.57
CA SER A 204 -14.00 20.72 4.17
C SER A 204 -14.90 19.73 4.91
N HIS A 205 -15.33 20.06 6.11
CA HIS A 205 -16.26 19.25 6.91
C HIS A 205 -17.69 19.77 6.77
N GLY A 206 -18.63 18.88 6.49
CA GLY A 206 -20.05 19.20 6.33
C GLY A 206 -20.95 18.26 7.13
N TYR A 207 -22.16 18.75 7.39
CA TYR A 207 -23.19 18.01 8.13
C TYR A 207 -24.54 18.14 7.44
N VAL A 208 -25.26 17.02 7.28
CA VAL A 208 -26.60 17.00 6.73
C VAL A 208 -27.56 16.31 7.71
N THR A 209 -28.61 17.02 8.11
CA THR A 209 -29.73 16.41 8.86
C THR A 209 -30.66 15.73 7.88
N VAL A 210 -30.66 14.41 7.85
CA VAL A 210 -31.45 13.59 6.93
C VAL A 210 -32.87 13.32 7.45
N LYS A 211 -33.05 13.34 8.76
CA LYS A 211 -34.34 13.34 9.46
C LYS A 211 -34.17 13.91 10.88
N PRO A 212 -35.27 14.23 11.62
CA PRO A 212 -35.16 14.71 13.00
C PRO A 212 -34.28 13.77 13.84
N GLY A 213 -33.26 14.33 14.50
CA GLY A 213 -32.32 13.60 15.34
C GLY A 213 -31.27 12.76 14.60
N VAL A 214 -31.25 12.75 13.26
CA VAL A 214 -30.26 12.01 12.47
C VAL A 214 -29.47 12.96 11.57
N ARG A 215 -28.22 13.15 11.92
CA ARG A 215 -27.25 13.96 11.21
C ARG A 215 -26.12 13.09 10.68
N LEU A 216 -25.77 13.27 9.40
CA LEU A 216 -24.61 12.61 8.77
C LEU A 216 -23.49 13.64 8.60
N HIS A 217 -22.31 13.27 9.01
CA HIS A 217 -21.06 13.99 8.76
C HIS A 217 -20.41 13.49 7.47
N PHE A 218 -19.79 14.39 6.74
CA PHE A 218 -18.96 14.07 5.58
C PHE A 218 -17.83 15.07 5.44
N VAL A 219 -16.81 14.67 4.71
CA VAL A 219 -15.76 15.58 4.25
C VAL A 219 -15.84 15.75 2.75
N GLU A 220 -15.40 16.90 2.26
CA GLU A 220 -15.51 17.28 0.85
C GLU A 220 -14.21 17.84 0.33
N LEU A 221 -13.84 17.44 -0.91
CA LEU A 221 -12.72 17.99 -1.67
C LEU A 221 -13.00 17.93 -3.17
N GLY A 222 -12.51 18.95 -3.91
CA GLY A 222 -12.57 18.98 -5.37
C GLY A 222 -13.89 19.52 -5.93
N SER A 223 -14.04 19.41 -7.24
CA SER A 223 -15.19 19.90 -8.00
C SER A 223 -15.44 19.01 -9.22
N GLY A 224 -16.66 19.03 -9.77
CA GLY A 224 -17.06 18.20 -10.91
C GLY A 224 -18.13 17.16 -10.56
N PRO A 225 -18.22 16.04 -11.30
CA PRO A 225 -19.17 14.97 -10.98
C PRO A 225 -18.96 14.45 -9.57
N VAL A 226 -20.06 14.19 -8.85
CA VAL A 226 -20.01 13.80 -7.44
C VAL A 226 -19.66 12.32 -7.29
N VAL A 227 -18.69 12.03 -6.41
CA VAL A 227 -18.30 10.69 -5.96
C VAL A 227 -18.48 10.60 -4.45
N CYS A 228 -19.36 9.71 -3.99
CA CYS A 228 -19.57 9.41 -2.58
C CYS A 228 -18.75 8.18 -2.18
N LEU A 229 -17.83 8.34 -1.23
CA LEU A 229 -17.01 7.28 -0.66
C LEU A 229 -17.60 6.83 0.67
N CYS A 230 -17.92 5.54 0.78
CA CYS A 230 -18.58 4.94 1.93
C CYS A 230 -17.68 3.85 2.54
N HIS A 231 -17.31 4.03 3.80
CA HIS A 231 -16.41 3.12 4.52
C HIS A 231 -17.14 1.95 5.18
N GLY A 232 -16.39 0.91 5.55
CA GLY A 232 -16.86 -0.27 6.25
C GLY A 232 -16.61 -0.29 7.77
N PHE A 233 -16.56 -1.50 8.33
CA PHE A 233 -16.34 -1.74 9.75
C PHE A 233 -14.88 -2.15 10.05
N PRO A 234 -14.23 -1.65 11.08
CA PRO A 234 -14.56 -0.47 11.89
C PRO A 234 -13.74 0.75 11.43
N GLU A 235 -14.25 1.44 10.44
CA GLU A 235 -13.51 2.49 9.75
C GLU A 235 -14.07 3.90 10.03
N SER A 236 -13.68 4.88 9.22
CA SER A 236 -14.22 6.25 9.14
C SER A 236 -13.99 6.81 7.73
N TRP A 237 -14.45 8.02 7.46
CA TRP A 237 -14.12 8.74 6.22
C TRP A 237 -12.60 8.75 5.96
N PHE A 238 -11.79 8.74 7.01
CA PHE A 238 -10.32 8.79 6.94
C PHE A 238 -9.68 7.54 6.32
N SER A 239 -10.40 6.44 6.23
CA SER A 239 -9.96 5.26 5.48
C SER A 239 -9.78 5.53 3.99
N TRP A 240 -10.42 6.60 3.48
CA TRP A 240 -10.32 7.06 2.11
C TRP A 240 -9.28 8.18 1.90
N ARG A 241 -8.43 8.49 2.89
CA ARG A 241 -7.48 9.60 2.87
C ARG A 241 -6.54 9.65 1.66
N TYR A 242 -6.26 8.51 1.04
CA TYR A 242 -5.46 8.42 -0.19
C TYR A 242 -6.29 8.59 -1.47
N GLN A 243 -7.57 8.25 -1.43
CA GLN A 243 -8.49 8.34 -2.56
C GLN A 243 -9.06 9.74 -2.73
N ILE A 244 -9.36 10.41 -1.63
CA ILE A 244 -9.96 11.76 -1.62
C ILE A 244 -9.14 12.74 -2.48
N PRO A 245 -7.85 12.99 -2.24
CA PRO A 245 -7.07 13.92 -3.03
C PRO A 245 -6.84 13.43 -4.47
N ALA A 246 -6.66 12.13 -4.68
CA ALA A 246 -6.44 11.57 -6.01
C ALA A 246 -7.67 11.76 -6.93
N LEU A 247 -8.86 11.48 -6.43
CA LEU A 247 -10.11 11.65 -7.18
C LEU A 247 -10.45 13.14 -7.37
N ALA A 248 -10.18 13.98 -6.38
CA ALA A 248 -10.34 15.43 -6.51
C ALA A 248 -9.42 16.01 -7.60
N GLN A 249 -8.15 15.58 -7.62
CA GLN A 249 -7.20 15.97 -8.66
C GLN A 249 -7.61 15.45 -10.05
N ALA A 250 -8.26 14.28 -10.11
CA ALA A 250 -8.83 13.73 -11.34
C ALA A 250 -10.10 14.47 -11.82
N GLY A 251 -10.55 15.50 -11.10
CA GLY A 251 -11.67 16.39 -11.49
C GLY A 251 -13.04 15.90 -11.03
N TYR A 252 -13.11 15.30 -9.84
CA TYR A 252 -14.36 14.89 -9.19
C TYR A 252 -14.59 15.71 -7.91
N ARG A 253 -15.86 15.93 -7.60
CA ARG A 253 -16.28 16.42 -6.28
C ARG A 253 -16.46 15.20 -5.38
N VAL A 254 -15.54 15.05 -4.43
CA VAL A 254 -15.48 13.86 -3.56
C VAL A 254 -16.16 14.16 -2.24
N LEU A 255 -17.12 13.33 -1.86
CA LEU A 255 -17.78 13.34 -0.56
C LEU A 255 -17.45 12.03 0.15
N ALA A 256 -16.62 12.06 1.19
CA ALA A 256 -16.32 10.88 2.00
C ALA A 256 -17.10 10.94 3.31
N MET A 257 -17.92 9.90 3.56
CA MET A 257 -18.88 9.87 4.65
C MET A 257 -18.27 9.33 5.93
N ASP A 258 -18.67 9.87 7.10
CA ASP A 258 -18.79 9.04 8.29
C ASP A 258 -20.13 8.32 8.21
N MET A 259 -20.06 7.00 8.06
CA MET A 259 -21.28 6.20 7.94
C MET A 259 -22.10 6.28 9.24
N LYS A 260 -23.40 6.00 9.15
CA LYS A 260 -24.31 6.09 10.30
C LYS A 260 -23.82 5.25 11.48
N GLY A 261 -23.70 5.87 12.63
CA GLY A 261 -23.17 5.24 13.85
C GLY A 261 -21.66 5.35 14.04
N TYR A 262 -20.97 6.09 13.17
CA TYR A 262 -19.53 6.31 13.21
C TYR A 262 -19.19 7.78 13.33
N GLY A 263 -18.07 8.07 13.98
CA GLY A 263 -17.48 9.40 14.03
C GLY A 263 -18.46 10.47 14.52
N ASP A 264 -18.62 11.51 13.72
CA ASP A 264 -19.51 12.64 14.02
C ASP A 264 -20.94 12.47 13.47
N SER A 265 -21.29 11.28 12.91
CA SER A 265 -22.64 10.94 12.45
C SER A 265 -23.51 10.31 13.55
N SER A 266 -24.83 10.55 13.49
CA SER A 266 -25.81 10.00 14.45
C SER A 266 -26.01 8.49 14.34
N SER A 267 -26.54 7.83 15.39
CA SER A 267 -26.56 6.37 15.57
C SER A 267 -27.91 5.66 15.69
N PRO A 268 -29.08 6.07 15.14
CA PRO A 268 -30.26 5.23 15.22
C PRO A 268 -30.34 4.19 14.09
N PRO A 269 -30.92 2.98 14.34
CA PRO A 269 -30.98 1.90 13.35
C PRO A 269 -32.16 2.08 12.40
N GLU A 270 -31.93 2.44 11.12
CA GLU A 270 -32.93 2.36 10.03
C GLU A 270 -32.32 2.41 8.62
N LEU A 271 -33.17 2.13 7.60
CA LEU A 271 -32.85 2.01 6.17
C LEU A 271 -31.91 3.10 5.63
N LEU A 272 -30.61 2.79 5.58
CA LEU A 272 -29.54 3.68 5.16
C LEU A 272 -29.71 4.20 3.72
N CYS A 273 -30.22 3.39 2.79
CA CYS A 273 -30.40 3.81 1.39
C CYS A 273 -31.31 5.03 1.24
N LYS A 274 -32.43 5.08 1.96
CA LYS A 274 -33.34 6.24 1.93
C LYS A 274 -32.70 7.48 2.54
N GLU A 275 -31.90 7.31 3.57
CA GLU A 275 -31.17 8.42 4.19
C GLU A 275 -30.07 8.95 3.25
N MET A 276 -29.42 8.10 2.46
CA MET A 276 -28.47 8.52 1.42
C MET A 276 -29.19 9.28 0.29
N VAL A 277 -30.39 8.87 -0.10
CA VAL A 277 -31.21 9.65 -1.07
C VAL A 277 -31.52 11.03 -0.49
N THR A 278 -32.00 11.09 0.76
CA THR A 278 -32.27 12.37 1.43
C THR A 278 -31.02 13.23 1.60
N PHE A 279 -29.87 12.61 1.86
CA PHE A 279 -28.57 13.29 1.90
C PHE A 279 -28.26 13.98 0.57
N LEU A 280 -28.42 13.28 -0.56
CA LEU A 280 -28.25 13.87 -1.89
C LEU A 280 -29.25 15.00 -2.15
N ASP A 281 -30.54 14.83 -1.77
CA ASP A 281 -31.59 15.84 -1.94
C ASP A 281 -31.24 17.13 -1.20
N LYS A 282 -30.77 17.02 0.03
CA LYS A 282 -30.39 18.18 0.87
C LYS A 282 -29.19 18.94 0.32
N LEU A 283 -28.31 18.26 -0.40
CA LEU A 283 -27.14 18.88 -1.06
C LEU A 283 -27.45 19.30 -2.51
N GLY A 284 -28.69 19.10 -3.00
CA GLY A 284 -29.06 19.41 -4.38
C GLY A 284 -28.36 18.55 -5.43
N ILE A 285 -27.97 17.33 -5.07
CA ILE A 285 -27.25 16.39 -5.94
C ILE A 285 -28.25 15.42 -6.56
N PRO A 286 -28.52 15.52 -7.89
CA PRO A 286 -29.48 14.63 -8.53
C PRO A 286 -28.98 13.19 -8.64
N GLN A 287 -27.71 13.01 -8.95
CA GLN A 287 -27.05 11.70 -9.09
C GLN A 287 -25.61 11.78 -8.59
N ALA A 288 -25.11 10.69 -8.01
CA ALA A 288 -23.72 10.54 -7.61
C ALA A 288 -23.18 9.15 -8.01
N VAL A 289 -21.87 9.05 -8.15
CA VAL A 289 -21.17 7.78 -8.14
C VAL A 289 -21.03 7.33 -6.70
N PHE A 290 -21.34 6.07 -6.40
CA PHE A 290 -21.17 5.50 -5.07
C PHE A 290 -20.05 4.45 -5.09
N ILE A 291 -19.08 4.61 -4.18
CA ILE A 291 -17.97 3.67 -4.00
C ILE A 291 -17.98 3.21 -2.55
N GLY A 292 -18.10 1.91 -2.33
CA GLY A 292 -18.18 1.33 -0.98
C GLY A 292 -17.10 0.27 -0.72
N HIS A 293 -16.75 0.12 0.54
CA HIS A 293 -15.87 -0.94 1.04
C HIS A 293 -16.56 -1.68 2.18
N ASP A 294 -16.35 -2.99 2.31
CA ASP A 294 -16.88 -3.85 3.37
C ASP A 294 -18.42 -3.70 3.50
N TRP A 295 -18.97 -3.36 4.66
CA TRP A 295 -20.43 -3.15 4.83
C TRP A 295 -21.02 -2.08 3.91
N ALA A 296 -20.26 -1.05 3.61
CA ALA A 296 -20.73 -0.05 2.65
C ALA A 296 -20.72 -0.56 1.20
N GLY A 297 -20.01 -1.63 0.88
CA GLY A 297 -20.21 -2.35 -0.38
C GLY A 297 -21.63 -2.88 -0.52
N VAL A 298 -22.20 -3.48 0.54
CA VAL A 298 -23.62 -3.90 0.57
C VAL A 298 -24.54 -2.71 0.36
N LEU A 299 -24.27 -1.58 1.01
CA LEU A 299 -25.05 -0.35 0.86
C LEU A 299 -25.05 0.17 -0.58
N VAL A 300 -23.87 0.31 -1.20
CA VAL A 300 -23.80 0.90 -2.55
C VAL A 300 -24.41 0.00 -3.62
N TRP A 301 -24.30 -1.34 -3.49
CA TRP A 301 -25.03 -2.28 -4.32
C TRP A 301 -26.55 -2.13 -4.14
N SER A 302 -27.01 -1.95 -2.90
CA SER A 302 -28.43 -1.72 -2.60
C SER A 302 -28.91 -0.38 -3.16
N MET A 303 -28.10 0.68 -3.10
CA MET A 303 -28.41 1.95 -3.76
C MET A 303 -28.59 1.78 -5.26
N ALA A 304 -27.68 1.08 -5.92
CA ALA A 304 -27.73 0.82 -7.36
C ALA A 304 -28.95 -0.03 -7.76
N LEU A 305 -29.36 -0.99 -6.92
CA LEU A 305 -30.50 -1.87 -7.19
C LEU A 305 -31.86 -1.19 -6.98
N PHE A 306 -31.98 -0.38 -5.92
CA PHE A 306 -33.27 0.17 -5.48
C PHE A 306 -33.51 1.63 -5.87
N PHE A 307 -32.41 2.39 -6.14
CA PHE A 307 -32.45 3.81 -6.50
C PHE A 307 -31.53 4.11 -7.70
N PRO A 308 -31.64 3.34 -8.83
CA PRO A 308 -30.76 3.50 -9.96
C PRO A 308 -30.80 4.90 -10.57
N GLU A 309 -31.93 5.61 -10.43
CA GLU A 309 -32.08 7.00 -10.88
C GLU A 309 -31.23 8.01 -10.09
N ARG A 310 -30.74 7.62 -8.91
CA ARG A 310 -29.89 8.45 -8.06
C ARG A 310 -28.42 8.05 -8.11
N VAL A 311 -28.11 6.91 -8.73
CA VAL A 311 -26.76 6.35 -8.85
C VAL A 311 -26.29 6.41 -10.29
N ARG A 312 -25.30 7.27 -10.56
CA ARG A 312 -24.70 7.39 -11.89
C ARG A 312 -23.86 6.18 -12.26
N ALA A 313 -23.11 5.66 -11.29
CA ALA A 313 -22.28 4.48 -11.41
C ALA A 313 -21.98 3.94 -9.99
N VAL A 314 -21.66 2.67 -9.86
CA VAL A 314 -21.40 2.01 -8.57
C VAL A 314 -20.11 1.20 -8.59
N ALA A 315 -19.31 1.32 -7.54
CA ALA A 315 -18.12 0.47 -7.33
C ALA A 315 -18.11 -0.11 -5.92
N SER A 316 -17.63 -1.34 -5.79
CA SER A 316 -17.39 -1.96 -4.48
C SER A 316 -15.98 -2.52 -4.41
N LEU A 317 -15.29 -2.23 -3.30
CA LEU A 317 -14.05 -2.87 -2.92
C LEU A 317 -14.37 -4.06 -2.00
N ASN A 318 -13.87 -5.23 -2.35
CA ASN A 318 -13.96 -6.51 -1.65
C ASN A 318 -15.37 -7.13 -1.60
N THR A 319 -16.42 -6.36 -1.36
CA THR A 319 -17.76 -6.86 -1.08
C THR A 319 -18.53 -7.19 -2.36
N PRO A 320 -18.89 -8.46 -2.58
CA PRO A 320 -19.70 -8.86 -3.73
C PRO A 320 -21.13 -8.37 -3.63
N PHE A 321 -21.80 -8.26 -4.78
CA PHE A 321 -23.26 -8.24 -4.82
C PHE A 321 -23.78 -9.67 -4.69
N ILE A 322 -24.60 -9.92 -3.67
CA ILE A 322 -25.26 -11.19 -3.45
C ILE A 322 -26.77 -10.91 -3.35
N PRO A 323 -27.59 -11.40 -4.29
CA PRO A 323 -29.03 -11.22 -4.23
C PRO A 323 -29.63 -11.93 -3.01
N ALA A 324 -30.67 -11.34 -2.42
CA ALA A 324 -31.36 -11.97 -1.31
C ALA A 324 -32.04 -13.28 -1.77
N ASN A 325 -31.78 -14.37 -1.08
CA ASN A 325 -32.36 -15.68 -1.39
C ASN A 325 -33.59 -15.92 -0.48
N PRO A 326 -34.81 -16.08 -1.03
CA PRO A 326 -36.01 -16.32 -0.21
C PRO A 326 -36.03 -17.70 0.47
N LYS A 327 -35.20 -18.64 0.00
CA LYS A 327 -35.16 -20.02 0.48
C LYS A 327 -34.21 -20.24 1.64
N VAL A 328 -33.28 -19.28 1.88
CA VAL A 328 -32.23 -19.44 2.89
C VAL A 328 -32.20 -18.22 3.78
N HIS A 329 -32.43 -18.43 5.07
CA HIS A 329 -32.32 -17.36 6.06
C HIS A 329 -30.86 -16.94 6.19
N PRO A 330 -30.51 -15.64 6.18
CA PRO A 330 -29.12 -15.18 6.15
C PRO A 330 -28.31 -15.66 7.36
N MET A 331 -28.92 -15.82 8.53
CA MET A 331 -28.24 -16.35 9.71
C MET A 331 -27.81 -17.81 9.55
N GLU A 332 -28.46 -18.60 8.70
CA GLU A 332 -28.02 -19.96 8.38
C GLU A 332 -26.76 -19.93 7.52
N SER A 333 -26.71 -19.02 6.54
CA SER A 333 -25.51 -18.81 5.72
C SER A 333 -24.31 -18.34 6.56
N ILE A 334 -24.53 -17.42 7.52
CA ILE A 334 -23.50 -16.94 8.44
C ILE A 334 -22.98 -18.10 9.32
N LYS A 335 -23.88 -18.92 9.88
CA LYS A 335 -23.51 -20.09 10.70
C LYS A 335 -22.76 -21.15 9.91
N ALA A 336 -23.09 -21.34 8.63
CA ALA A 336 -22.48 -22.34 7.77
C ALA A 336 -21.05 -21.94 7.31
N ASN A 337 -20.69 -20.64 7.37
CA ASN A 337 -19.37 -20.17 6.95
C ASN A 337 -18.48 -19.89 8.17
N PRO A 338 -17.43 -20.71 8.42
CA PRO A 338 -16.54 -20.50 9.56
C PRO A 338 -15.85 -19.13 9.59
N ALA A 339 -15.59 -18.52 8.44
CA ALA A 339 -14.98 -17.19 8.34
C ALA A 339 -15.90 -16.08 8.87
N PHE A 340 -17.22 -16.35 8.98
CA PHE A 340 -18.20 -15.41 9.49
C PHE A 340 -18.57 -15.64 10.97
N ASN A 341 -17.86 -16.51 11.68
CA ASN A 341 -18.15 -16.81 13.09
C ASN A 341 -18.11 -15.55 13.98
N TYR A 342 -17.24 -14.59 13.68
CA TYR A 342 -17.17 -13.30 14.39
C TYR A 342 -18.51 -12.54 14.31
N GLN A 343 -19.29 -12.67 13.23
CA GLN A 343 -20.58 -12.03 13.10
C GLN A 343 -21.61 -12.59 14.11
N LEU A 344 -21.49 -13.87 14.48
CA LEU A 344 -22.31 -14.46 15.54
C LEU A 344 -21.93 -13.88 16.91
N TYR A 345 -20.65 -13.68 17.17
CA TYR A 345 -20.15 -13.03 18.38
C TYR A 345 -20.67 -11.59 18.51
N PHE A 346 -20.83 -10.89 17.39
CA PHE A 346 -21.32 -9.52 17.37
C PHE A 346 -22.83 -9.37 17.60
N GLN A 347 -23.61 -10.47 17.62
CA GLN A 347 -25.06 -10.38 17.75
C GLN A 347 -25.52 -9.91 19.14
N GLU A 348 -24.86 -10.36 20.21
CA GLU A 348 -25.26 -10.01 21.58
C GLU A 348 -24.81 -8.59 21.93
N PRO A 349 -25.76 -7.66 22.20
CA PRO A 349 -25.43 -6.29 22.55
C PRO A 349 -24.61 -6.19 23.83
N GLY A 350 -23.55 -5.38 23.79
CA GLY A 350 -22.70 -5.10 24.94
C GLY A 350 -21.49 -6.03 25.04
N VAL A 351 -21.50 -7.22 24.45
CA VAL A 351 -20.41 -8.21 24.58
C VAL A 351 -19.18 -7.77 23.77
N ALA A 352 -19.34 -7.57 22.48
CA ALA A 352 -18.23 -7.13 21.62
C ALA A 352 -17.84 -5.68 21.91
N GLU A 353 -18.80 -4.82 22.26
CA GLU A 353 -18.52 -3.44 22.68
C GLU A 353 -17.53 -3.43 23.86
N ALA A 354 -17.79 -4.21 24.92
CA ALA A 354 -16.95 -4.27 26.10
C ALA A 354 -15.51 -4.72 25.80
N GLU A 355 -15.32 -5.66 24.87
CA GLU A 355 -14.01 -6.11 24.44
C GLU A 355 -13.30 -5.04 23.62
N LEU A 356 -13.93 -4.51 22.57
CA LEU A 356 -13.32 -3.62 21.59
C LEU A 356 -13.04 -2.22 22.16
N GLU A 357 -13.88 -1.73 23.07
CA GLU A 357 -13.74 -0.42 23.70
C GLU A 357 -12.76 -0.39 24.87
N ARG A 358 -12.40 -1.55 25.42
CA ARG A 358 -11.49 -1.65 26.59
C ARG A 358 -10.14 -0.97 26.34
N ASN A 359 -9.60 -1.11 25.12
CA ASN A 359 -8.37 -0.47 24.69
C ASN A 359 -8.43 -0.21 23.18
N LEU A 360 -8.90 0.97 22.78
CA LEU A 360 -9.07 1.34 21.38
C LEU A 360 -7.76 1.31 20.59
N ASN A 361 -6.64 1.70 21.19
CA ASN A 361 -5.33 1.64 20.54
C ASN A 361 -4.96 0.20 20.15
N ARG A 362 -5.13 -0.74 21.10
CA ARG A 362 -4.94 -2.17 20.87
C ARG A 362 -5.87 -2.67 19.77
N THR A 363 -7.15 -2.29 19.81
CA THR A 363 -8.15 -2.69 18.84
C THR A 363 -7.76 -2.29 17.43
N PHE A 364 -7.42 -1.02 17.18
CA PHE A 364 -7.06 -0.56 15.84
C PHE A 364 -5.71 -1.07 15.35
N LYS A 365 -4.70 -1.15 16.22
CA LYS A 365 -3.42 -1.80 15.87
C LYS A 365 -3.58 -3.27 15.51
N THR A 366 -4.59 -3.94 16.06
CA THR A 366 -4.88 -5.35 15.77
C THR A 366 -5.68 -5.50 14.47
N PHE A 367 -6.66 -4.62 14.21
CA PHE A 367 -7.46 -4.67 12.99
C PHE A 367 -6.69 -4.25 11.74
N PHE A 368 -6.01 -3.09 11.79
CA PHE A 368 -5.37 -2.51 10.61
C PHE A 368 -3.99 -3.12 10.36
N ARG A 369 -3.98 -4.26 9.68
CA ARG A 369 -2.76 -4.98 9.34
C ARG A 369 -2.70 -5.30 7.85
N ALA A 370 -1.52 -5.14 7.26
CA ALA A 370 -1.26 -5.53 5.89
C ALA A 370 -1.32 -7.06 5.73
N SER A 371 -1.65 -7.52 4.55
CA SER A 371 -1.88 -8.94 4.26
C SER A 371 -0.66 -9.84 4.50
N ASP A 372 0.55 -9.31 4.43
CA ASP A 372 1.79 -10.04 4.69
C ASP A 372 2.20 -10.05 6.17
N GLU A 373 1.53 -9.24 7.02
CA GLU A 373 1.74 -9.18 8.47
C GLU A 373 0.79 -10.11 9.24
N VAL A 374 -0.24 -10.62 8.59
CA VAL A 374 -1.31 -11.44 9.17
C VAL A 374 -0.81 -12.73 9.81
N ARG A 375 0.32 -13.28 9.36
CA ARG A 375 0.94 -14.49 9.91
C ARG A 375 1.88 -14.24 11.10
N ALA A 376 2.20 -13.01 11.41
CA ALA A 376 2.98 -12.67 12.60
C ALA A 376 2.12 -12.82 13.87
N ALA A 377 2.72 -13.23 14.98
CA ALA A 377 2.02 -13.54 16.23
C ALA A 377 1.02 -12.44 16.66
N GLY A 378 -0.22 -12.83 16.93
CA GLY A 378 -1.25 -11.93 17.45
C GLY A 378 -2.31 -11.47 16.42
N PHE A 379 -2.54 -12.25 15.39
CA PHE A 379 -3.57 -11.98 14.37
C PHE A 379 -5.00 -12.21 14.90
N VAL A 380 -5.93 -11.37 14.46
CA VAL A 380 -7.37 -11.58 14.67
C VAL A 380 -7.84 -12.79 13.85
N SER A 381 -8.29 -13.83 14.53
CA SER A 381 -8.98 -14.93 13.87
C SER A 381 -10.48 -14.62 13.80
N THR A 382 -11.05 -14.67 12.61
CA THR A 382 -12.50 -14.56 12.41
C THR A 382 -13.23 -15.87 12.69
N HIS A 383 -12.46 -16.97 12.82
CA HIS A 383 -12.97 -18.32 13.08
C HIS A 383 -13.05 -18.61 14.58
N LYS A 384 -14.08 -19.30 15.01
CA LYS A 384 -14.27 -19.79 16.40
C LYS A 384 -14.24 -18.69 17.46
N VAL A 385 -14.58 -17.45 17.09
CA VAL A 385 -14.55 -16.29 18.00
C VAL A 385 -15.44 -16.52 19.23
N THR A 386 -16.64 -17.08 19.01
CA THR A 386 -17.58 -17.39 20.09
C THR A 386 -17.03 -18.45 21.04
N GLU A 387 -16.41 -19.51 20.50
CA GLU A 387 -15.78 -20.58 21.30
C GLU A 387 -14.57 -20.06 22.11
N MET A 388 -13.82 -19.11 21.55
CA MET A 388 -12.66 -18.50 22.20
C MET A 388 -13.05 -17.45 23.24
N GLY A 389 -14.30 -17.01 23.27
CA GLY A 389 -14.80 -15.98 24.19
C GLY A 389 -14.43 -14.54 23.81
N GLY A 390 -14.01 -14.30 22.55
CA GLY A 390 -13.72 -12.97 22.06
C GLY A 390 -12.85 -12.93 20.82
N LEU A 391 -12.79 -11.77 20.19
CA LEU A 391 -12.07 -11.52 18.95
C LEU A 391 -10.57 -11.23 19.20
N LEU A 392 -10.25 -10.56 20.32
CA LEU A 392 -8.91 -10.08 20.66
C LEU A 392 -8.18 -10.97 21.68
N VAL A 393 -8.75 -12.08 22.10
CA VAL A 393 -8.23 -12.94 23.19
C VAL A 393 -6.81 -13.48 22.94
N ARG A 394 -6.42 -13.63 21.68
CA ARG A 394 -5.09 -14.13 21.28
C ARG A 394 -4.12 -13.04 20.86
N THR A 395 -4.55 -11.79 20.90
CA THR A 395 -3.70 -10.66 20.49
C THR A 395 -2.92 -10.10 21.68
N PRO A 396 -1.68 -9.62 21.48
CA PRO A 396 -0.92 -8.94 22.54
C PRO A 396 -1.69 -7.75 23.12
N GLU A 397 -1.38 -7.35 24.35
CA GLU A 397 -1.94 -6.12 24.94
C GLU A 397 -1.43 -4.85 24.24
N ASP A 398 -0.21 -4.87 23.72
CA ASP A 398 0.36 -3.81 22.87
C ASP A 398 0.86 -4.42 21.55
N PRO A 399 0.00 -4.50 20.52
CA PRO A 399 0.40 -5.01 19.23
C PRO A 399 1.37 -4.05 18.52
N THR A 400 2.33 -4.60 17.79
CA THR A 400 3.21 -3.78 16.94
C THR A 400 2.39 -3.03 15.89
N LEU A 401 2.82 -1.80 15.56
CA LEU A 401 2.20 -1.01 14.51
C LEU A 401 2.38 -1.70 13.15
N SER A 402 1.32 -1.71 12.34
CA SER A 402 1.41 -2.17 10.94
C SER A 402 2.14 -1.14 10.09
N LYS A 403 2.89 -1.61 9.09
CA LYS A 403 3.51 -0.74 8.07
C LYS A 403 2.51 0.06 7.24
N MET A 404 1.23 -0.30 7.28
CA MET A 404 0.14 0.30 6.51
C MET A 404 -0.37 1.60 7.13
N VAL A 405 -0.09 1.84 8.40
CA VAL A 405 -0.60 2.98 9.17
C VAL A 405 0.49 3.58 10.06
N THR A 406 0.39 4.87 10.36
CA THR A 406 1.24 5.54 11.35
C THR A 406 0.57 5.57 12.72
N GLU A 407 1.32 5.92 13.77
CA GLU A 407 0.75 6.07 15.12
C GLU A 407 -0.27 7.21 15.16
N GLU A 408 -0.02 8.32 14.46
CA GLU A 408 -0.94 9.46 14.35
C GLU A 408 -2.24 9.04 13.66
N GLU A 409 -2.17 8.21 12.64
CA GLU A 409 -3.35 7.67 11.95
C GLU A 409 -4.16 6.75 12.87
N ILE A 410 -3.52 5.88 13.65
CA ILE A 410 -4.20 5.07 14.67
C ILE A 410 -4.88 5.97 15.71
N GLN A 411 -4.19 7.02 16.19
CA GLN A 411 -4.77 7.96 17.16
C GLN A 411 -5.99 8.71 16.60
N PHE A 412 -6.04 8.97 15.29
CA PHE A 412 -7.24 9.52 14.68
C PHE A 412 -8.45 8.59 14.85
N TYR A 413 -8.31 7.30 14.55
CA TYR A 413 -9.40 6.32 14.75
C TYR A 413 -9.77 6.18 16.22
N VAL A 414 -8.80 6.14 17.11
CA VAL A 414 -9.03 6.12 18.57
C VAL A 414 -9.90 7.29 18.99
N GLN A 415 -9.57 8.52 18.57
CA GLN A 415 -10.34 9.72 18.90
C GLN A 415 -11.77 9.68 18.34
N GLN A 416 -11.97 9.18 17.11
CA GLN A 416 -13.31 9.05 16.53
C GLN A 416 -14.17 8.06 17.33
N PHE A 417 -13.62 6.90 17.67
CA PHE A 417 -14.34 5.86 18.41
C PHE A 417 -14.47 6.13 19.91
N GLN A 418 -13.66 6.99 20.50
CA GLN A 418 -13.91 7.55 21.83
C GLN A 418 -15.23 8.34 21.87
N LYS A 419 -15.59 9.01 20.77
CA LYS A 419 -16.86 9.76 20.65
C LYS A 419 -18.05 8.83 20.39
N SER A 420 -17.94 7.96 19.38
CA SER A 420 -19.07 7.16 18.86
C SER A 420 -19.24 5.82 19.57
N GLY A 421 -18.17 5.25 20.12
CA GLY A 421 -18.14 3.86 20.59
C GLY A 421 -18.32 2.85 19.45
N PHE A 422 -18.44 1.58 19.81
CA PHE A 422 -18.64 0.47 18.88
C PHE A 422 -20.11 0.04 18.71
N ARG A 423 -21.04 0.55 19.53
CA ARG A 423 -22.45 0.15 19.45
C ARG A 423 -23.08 0.44 18.09
N GLY A 424 -22.89 1.65 17.57
CA GLY A 424 -23.38 2.03 16.23
C GLY A 424 -22.77 1.15 15.13
N PRO A 425 -21.45 1.04 15.04
CA PRO A 425 -20.74 0.13 14.13
C PRO A 425 -21.22 -1.32 14.20
N LEU A 426 -21.34 -1.90 15.38
CA LEU A 426 -21.79 -3.29 15.56
C LEU A 426 -23.24 -3.52 15.17
N ASN A 427 -24.09 -2.50 15.24
CA ASN A 427 -25.49 -2.60 14.81
C ASN A 427 -25.64 -2.88 13.30
N TRP A 428 -24.63 -2.64 12.48
CA TRP A 428 -24.62 -3.05 11.07
C TRP A 428 -24.72 -4.57 10.92
N TYR A 429 -24.15 -5.33 11.86
CA TYR A 429 -24.24 -6.80 11.91
C TYR A 429 -25.53 -7.32 12.52
N ARG A 430 -26.29 -6.48 13.24
CA ARG A 430 -27.51 -6.87 14.00
C ARG A 430 -28.80 -6.65 13.22
N ASN A 431 -28.72 -6.10 12.00
CA ASN A 431 -29.88 -5.84 11.15
C ASN A 431 -30.02 -6.83 9.97
N VAL A 432 -29.35 -7.97 10.04
CA VAL A 432 -29.25 -8.95 8.95
C VAL A 432 -30.63 -9.41 8.46
N GLU A 433 -31.54 -9.75 9.36
CA GLU A 433 -32.89 -10.19 9.01
C GLU A 433 -33.73 -9.08 8.36
N ARG A 434 -33.66 -7.86 8.91
CA ARG A 434 -34.37 -6.70 8.35
C ARG A 434 -33.84 -6.35 6.94
N ASN A 435 -32.53 -6.37 6.76
CA ASN A 435 -31.89 -6.12 5.49
C ASN A 435 -32.26 -7.19 4.46
N TRP A 436 -32.29 -8.46 4.86
CA TRP A 436 -32.73 -9.56 4.00
C TRP A 436 -34.17 -9.41 3.56
N LYS A 437 -35.12 -9.18 4.49
CA LYS A 437 -36.53 -8.93 4.17
C LYS A 437 -36.72 -7.76 3.20
N TRP A 438 -35.91 -6.72 3.35
CA TRP A 438 -35.94 -5.60 2.43
C TRP A 438 -35.33 -5.99 1.08
N GLY A 439 -34.23 -6.72 1.06
CA GLY A 439 -33.55 -7.22 -0.14
C GLY A 439 -34.41 -8.13 -1.01
N LEU A 440 -35.31 -8.91 -0.40
CA LEU A 440 -36.27 -9.78 -1.11
C LEU A 440 -37.16 -9.01 -2.10
N ARG A 441 -37.36 -7.72 -1.92
CA ARG A 441 -38.12 -6.87 -2.86
C ARG A 441 -37.39 -6.63 -4.17
N GLY A 442 -36.09 -6.95 -4.23
CA GLY A 442 -35.23 -6.77 -5.40
C GLY A 442 -34.74 -8.07 -6.03
N THR A 443 -35.29 -9.24 -5.67
CA THR A 443 -34.80 -10.56 -6.11
C THR A 443 -34.79 -10.75 -7.63
N GLU A 444 -35.70 -10.10 -8.36
CA GLU A 444 -35.79 -10.17 -9.83
C GLU A 444 -35.13 -8.97 -10.54
N ARG A 445 -34.60 -8.02 -9.78
CA ARG A 445 -33.98 -6.82 -10.35
C ARG A 445 -32.54 -7.08 -10.74
N LYS A 446 -32.09 -6.39 -11.79
CA LYS A 446 -30.69 -6.34 -12.22
C LYS A 446 -30.13 -4.93 -12.06
N ILE A 447 -28.83 -4.83 -11.82
CA ILE A 447 -28.10 -3.56 -11.82
C ILE A 447 -27.63 -3.33 -13.26
N LEU A 448 -28.21 -2.35 -13.93
CA LEU A 448 -27.96 -2.03 -15.34
C LEU A 448 -27.08 -0.79 -15.54
N ILE A 449 -26.79 -0.05 -14.47
CA ILE A 449 -25.90 1.10 -14.50
C ILE A 449 -24.44 0.65 -14.53
N PRO A 450 -23.48 1.50 -14.95
CA PRO A 450 -22.05 1.18 -14.91
C PRO A 450 -21.63 0.71 -13.51
N ALA A 451 -20.96 -0.44 -13.45
CA ALA A 451 -20.58 -1.08 -12.19
C ALA A 451 -19.14 -1.61 -12.21
N LEU A 452 -18.45 -1.50 -11.09
CA LEU A 452 -17.10 -2.01 -10.89
C LEU A 452 -17.02 -2.87 -9.63
N MET A 453 -16.46 -4.07 -9.74
CA MET A 453 -16.08 -4.91 -8.60
C MET A 453 -14.56 -4.99 -8.53
N VAL A 454 -13.98 -4.54 -7.42
CA VAL A 454 -12.54 -4.67 -7.15
C VAL A 454 -12.32 -5.72 -6.07
N THR A 455 -11.57 -6.78 -6.41
CA THR A 455 -11.24 -7.86 -5.47
C THR A 455 -9.81 -7.72 -4.95
N ALA A 456 -9.59 -8.15 -3.71
CA ALA A 456 -8.28 -8.23 -3.06
C ALA A 456 -7.89 -9.71 -2.88
N GLU A 457 -6.73 -10.08 -3.43
CA GLU A 457 -6.29 -11.49 -3.54
C GLU A 457 -6.24 -12.23 -2.18
N LYS A 458 -5.87 -11.51 -1.12
CA LYS A 458 -5.63 -12.09 0.22
C LYS A 458 -6.68 -11.69 1.26
N ASP A 459 -7.80 -11.14 0.85
CA ASP A 459 -8.92 -10.96 1.78
C ASP A 459 -9.44 -12.34 2.19
N SER A 460 -9.33 -12.65 3.49
CA SER A 460 -9.72 -13.96 4.04
C SER A 460 -11.21 -14.02 4.44
N VAL A 461 -11.89 -12.88 4.42
CA VAL A 461 -13.32 -12.77 4.77
C VAL A 461 -14.17 -12.62 3.52
N LEU A 462 -13.82 -11.64 2.68
CA LEU A 462 -14.51 -11.34 1.43
C LEU A 462 -13.65 -11.86 0.26
N VAL A 463 -13.56 -13.19 0.17
CA VAL A 463 -12.70 -13.85 -0.80
C VAL A 463 -13.14 -13.59 -2.24
N PRO A 464 -12.20 -13.44 -3.21
CA PRO A 464 -12.51 -13.14 -4.61
C PRO A 464 -13.51 -14.12 -5.24
N GLU A 465 -13.52 -15.38 -4.81
CA GLU A 465 -14.42 -16.43 -5.30
C GLU A 465 -15.91 -16.10 -5.10
N MET A 466 -16.25 -15.32 -4.08
CA MET A 466 -17.65 -14.89 -3.83
C MET A 466 -18.21 -14.01 -4.93
N THR A 467 -17.37 -13.48 -5.81
CA THR A 467 -17.77 -12.56 -6.90
C THR A 467 -18.04 -13.26 -8.24
N LYS A 468 -17.87 -14.59 -8.33
CA LYS A 468 -17.84 -15.35 -9.61
C LYS A 468 -19.08 -15.20 -10.50
N HIS A 469 -20.27 -15.03 -9.91
CA HIS A 469 -21.53 -15.03 -10.64
C HIS A 469 -22.24 -13.67 -10.64
N MET A 470 -21.50 -12.59 -10.38
CA MET A 470 -22.08 -11.25 -10.31
C MET A 470 -22.63 -10.78 -11.67
N GLU A 471 -22.06 -11.22 -12.79
CA GLU A 471 -22.51 -10.86 -14.15
C GLU A 471 -23.94 -11.34 -14.45
N ASP A 472 -24.43 -12.38 -13.78
CA ASP A 472 -25.82 -12.85 -13.90
C ASP A 472 -26.83 -11.76 -13.50
N TRP A 473 -26.41 -10.88 -12.59
CA TRP A 473 -27.20 -9.79 -12.02
C TRP A 473 -26.74 -8.40 -12.47
N ILE A 474 -25.50 -8.27 -12.92
CA ILE A 474 -24.86 -7.02 -13.33
C ILE A 474 -24.20 -7.22 -14.69
N PRO A 475 -24.97 -7.17 -15.81
CA PRO A 475 -24.47 -7.53 -17.13
C PRO A 475 -23.29 -6.67 -17.63
N HIS A 476 -23.17 -5.44 -17.14
CA HIS A 476 -22.12 -4.49 -17.53
C HIS A 476 -21.02 -4.34 -16.48
N LEU A 477 -20.82 -5.38 -15.63
CA LEU A 477 -19.82 -5.36 -14.58
C LEU A 477 -18.40 -5.26 -15.17
N LYS A 478 -17.65 -4.27 -14.70
CA LYS A 478 -16.20 -4.22 -14.86
C LYS A 478 -15.53 -4.82 -13.64
N ARG A 479 -14.32 -5.34 -13.82
CA ARG A 479 -13.56 -5.97 -12.73
C ARG A 479 -12.19 -5.36 -12.58
N GLY A 480 -11.79 -5.12 -11.32
CA GLY A 480 -10.43 -4.87 -10.90
C GLY A 480 -9.96 -5.98 -9.95
N HIS A 481 -8.67 -6.25 -9.92
CA HIS A 481 -8.08 -7.23 -9.02
C HIS A 481 -6.74 -6.73 -8.50
N ILE A 482 -6.56 -6.75 -7.19
CA ILE A 482 -5.33 -6.28 -6.54
C ILE A 482 -4.62 -7.46 -5.90
N ARG A 483 -3.42 -7.75 -6.41
CA ARG A 483 -2.56 -8.83 -5.90
C ARG A 483 -1.89 -8.43 -4.59
N ASN A 484 -1.57 -9.43 -3.78
CA ASN A 484 -0.89 -9.24 -2.49
C ASN A 484 -1.54 -8.15 -1.62
N CYS A 485 -2.86 -8.14 -1.58
CA CYS A 485 -3.69 -7.19 -0.87
C CYS A 485 -4.74 -7.91 -0.02
N GLY A 486 -4.90 -7.50 1.22
CA GLY A 486 -5.89 -8.01 2.15
C GLY A 486 -7.16 -7.19 2.19
N HIS A 487 -7.82 -7.23 3.36
CA HIS A 487 -9.12 -6.61 3.57
C HIS A 487 -9.09 -5.07 3.48
N TRP A 488 -8.05 -4.43 3.99
CA TRP A 488 -7.92 -2.96 4.06
C TRP A 488 -7.42 -2.35 2.75
N THR A 489 -8.07 -2.70 1.67
CA THR A 489 -7.63 -2.54 0.28
C THR A 489 -7.24 -1.10 -0.07
N GLN A 490 -8.06 -0.11 0.32
CA GLN A 490 -7.83 1.30 0.01
C GLN A 490 -6.66 1.92 0.80
N MET A 491 -6.27 1.30 1.91
CA MET A 491 -5.13 1.72 2.74
C MET A 491 -3.87 0.90 2.46
N GLU A 492 -4.01 -0.40 2.13
CA GLU A 492 -2.89 -1.30 1.88
C GLU A 492 -2.28 -1.11 0.48
N LYS A 493 -3.12 -0.82 -0.52
CA LYS A 493 -2.73 -0.66 -1.93
C LYS A 493 -3.32 0.60 -2.56
N PRO A 494 -3.09 1.78 -1.95
CA PRO A 494 -3.77 3.00 -2.36
C PRO A 494 -3.47 3.43 -3.79
N ALA A 495 -2.25 3.22 -4.30
CA ALA A 495 -1.88 3.58 -5.67
C ALA A 495 -2.65 2.77 -6.69
N GLU A 496 -2.74 1.45 -6.50
CA GLU A 496 -3.47 0.54 -7.38
C GLU A 496 -4.97 0.81 -7.32
N VAL A 497 -5.54 1.05 -6.13
CA VAL A 497 -6.94 1.43 -5.97
C VAL A 497 -7.24 2.74 -6.69
N ASN A 498 -6.42 3.77 -6.49
CA ASN A 498 -6.58 5.05 -7.16
C ASN A 498 -6.57 4.90 -8.69
N GLN A 499 -5.63 4.14 -9.24
CA GLN A 499 -5.52 3.92 -10.68
C GLN A 499 -6.76 3.22 -11.24
N ILE A 500 -7.19 2.11 -10.60
CA ILE A 500 -8.37 1.37 -11.04
C ILE A 500 -9.63 2.25 -11.01
N LEU A 501 -9.82 3.02 -9.93
CA LEU A 501 -11.00 3.87 -9.79
C LEU A 501 -10.98 5.02 -10.80
N ILE A 502 -9.85 5.68 -10.99
CA ILE A 502 -9.73 6.81 -11.94
C ILE A 502 -9.96 6.34 -13.37
N ASP A 503 -9.32 5.25 -13.81
CA ASP A 503 -9.47 4.70 -15.15
C ASP A 503 -10.92 4.32 -15.44
N TRP A 504 -11.58 3.66 -14.49
CA TRP A 504 -12.99 3.29 -14.61
C TRP A 504 -13.92 4.52 -14.65
N LEU A 505 -13.69 5.49 -13.76
CA LEU A 505 -14.50 6.71 -13.73
C LEU A 505 -14.34 7.55 -15.00
N GLU A 506 -13.15 7.62 -15.58
CA GLU A 506 -12.92 8.30 -16.85
C GLU A 506 -13.65 7.61 -18.01
N ALA A 507 -13.60 6.28 -18.05
CA ALA A 507 -14.26 5.51 -19.10
C ALA A 507 -15.79 5.57 -19.01
N GLU A 508 -16.36 5.41 -17.81
CA GLU A 508 -17.80 5.18 -17.63
C GLU A 508 -18.58 6.43 -17.20
N VAL A 509 -17.91 7.46 -16.66
CA VAL A 509 -18.58 8.65 -16.11
C VAL A 509 -18.28 9.91 -16.93
N LYS A 510 -17.02 10.16 -17.31
CA LYS A 510 -16.66 11.35 -18.10
C LYS A 510 -16.95 11.19 -19.59
N ASN A 511 -16.66 10.02 -20.16
CA ASN A 511 -16.80 9.78 -21.60
C ASN A 511 -18.21 9.29 -22.00
N SER A 512 -19.06 8.91 -21.05
CA SER A 512 -20.47 8.64 -21.34
C SER A 512 -21.19 9.97 -21.59
N THR A 513 -21.53 10.24 -22.85
CA THR A 513 -22.43 11.32 -23.24
C THR A 513 -23.69 11.25 -22.36
N PRO A 514 -24.19 12.38 -21.80
CA PRO A 514 -25.46 12.34 -21.11
C PRO A 514 -26.49 11.72 -22.04
N LEU A 515 -27.18 10.69 -21.59
CA LEU A 515 -28.37 10.19 -22.27
C LEU A 515 -29.27 11.42 -22.46
N SER A 516 -29.22 11.99 -23.69
CA SER A 516 -30.09 13.08 -24.07
C SER A 516 -31.52 12.59 -23.88
N LYS A 517 -32.28 13.44 -23.20
CA LYS A 517 -33.71 13.32 -23.01
C LYS A 517 -34.38 12.69 -24.24
N ILE A 518 -34.93 11.53 -24.08
CA ILE A 518 -36.05 11.04 -24.90
C ILE A 518 -37.28 11.05 -24.00
#